data_2cf1f8ea800a7c18fdd8089373f049c1
#
_entry.id   2cf1f8ea800a7c18fdd8089373f049c1
#
_cell.length_a   1.000
_cell.length_b   1.000
_cell.length_c   1.000
_cell.angle_alpha   90.00
_cell.angle_beta   90.00
_cell.angle_gamma   90.00
#
_symmetry.space_group_name_H-M   'P 1'
#
loop_
_entity.id
_entity.type
_entity.pdbx_description
1 polymer ?
#
loop_
_entity_poly.entity_id
_entity_poly.type
_entity_poly.pdbx_seq_one_letter_code
_entity_poly.pdbx_strand_id
1 'polypeptide(L)'
;MPTVTGTADANGDFNIALGANYTSSEKITITSAKDGATKSIELFAPSEVIAPTCVIQFSGNLTNFPANIATVTISGITGKIADYSFYAHNDLPMWAKATGLVVGSGVTTIGAYTFAKWIKAKNITIASTVTSILEGGFSEAYVCEKLTCLATTPPTLGDEVFYGLPAGCEIKVPAASVNAYKAKAKWSYFASQITAI
;
A
#
# COMPACT_ATOMS: atom_id res chain seq x y z
N MET A 1 -21.85 3.77 15.16
CA MET A 1 -20.83 3.79 14.08
C MET A 1 -21.40 4.59 12.92
N PRO A 2 -20.79 5.67 12.48
CA PRO A 2 -21.31 6.41 11.33
C PRO A 2 -21.22 5.54 10.08
N THR A 3 -22.26 5.53 9.28
CA THR A 3 -22.28 4.86 7.97
C THR A 3 -21.93 5.90 6.92
N VAL A 4 -20.90 5.61 6.14
CA VAL A 4 -20.50 6.44 4.99
C VAL A 4 -20.79 5.61 3.75
N THR A 5 -21.48 6.23 2.76
CA THR A 5 -21.85 5.57 1.51
C THR A 5 -21.08 6.18 0.35
N GLY A 6 -20.69 5.35 -0.60
CA GLY A 6 -20.12 5.76 -1.87
C GLY A 6 -20.72 4.92 -3.00
N THR A 7 -20.68 5.43 -4.23
CA THR A 7 -21.13 4.72 -5.42
C THR A 7 -19.94 4.38 -6.29
N ALA A 8 -19.87 3.13 -6.76
CA ALA A 8 -18.84 2.73 -7.72
C ALA A 8 -19.12 3.38 -9.09
N ASP A 9 -18.08 3.76 -9.79
CA ASP A 9 -18.15 4.23 -11.17
C ASP A 9 -18.39 3.06 -12.16
N ALA A 10 -18.38 3.36 -13.44
CA ALA A 10 -18.63 2.37 -14.49
C ALA A 10 -17.55 1.25 -14.54
N ASN A 11 -16.36 1.48 -13.98
CA ASN A 11 -15.28 0.52 -13.91
C ASN A 11 -15.33 -0.32 -12.64
N GLY A 12 -16.22 0.01 -11.71
CA GLY A 12 -16.33 -0.61 -10.40
C GLY A 12 -15.42 0.01 -9.34
N ASP A 13 -14.81 1.16 -9.63
CA ASP A 13 -13.98 1.89 -8.69
C ASP A 13 -14.83 2.75 -7.76
N PHE A 14 -14.46 2.81 -6.49
CA PHE A 14 -15.13 3.70 -5.54
C PHE A 14 -14.12 4.31 -4.56
N ASN A 15 -14.45 5.50 -4.11
CA ASN A 15 -13.69 6.26 -3.14
C ASN A 15 -14.58 6.58 -1.94
N ILE A 16 -14.17 6.14 -0.76
CA ILE A 16 -14.89 6.43 0.48
C ILE A 16 -13.97 7.25 1.38
N ALA A 17 -14.34 8.51 1.58
CA ALA A 17 -13.68 9.37 2.55
C ALA A 17 -14.19 9.03 3.96
N LEU A 18 -13.31 8.55 4.81
CA LEU A 18 -13.59 8.34 6.23
C LEU A 18 -13.33 9.67 6.94
N GLY A 19 -14.40 10.25 7.50
CA GLY A 19 -14.31 11.55 8.17
C GLY A 19 -13.38 11.53 9.40
N ALA A 20 -13.04 12.71 9.89
CA ALA A 20 -12.03 12.98 10.91
C ALA A 20 -12.21 12.32 12.30
N ASN A 21 -13.25 11.54 12.51
CA ASN A 21 -13.68 11.11 13.84
C ASN A 21 -13.61 9.60 14.08
N TYR A 22 -12.70 8.88 13.42
CA TYR A 22 -12.47 7.50 13.78
C TYR A 22 -11.31 7.37 14.79
N THR A 23 -11.44 6.43 15.70
CA THR A 23 -10.39 6.11 16.67
C THR A 23 -9.49 5.02 16.14
N SER A 24 -8.23 5.02 16.60
CA SER A 24 -7.27 3.96 16.33
C SER A 24 -7.90 2.58 16.56
N SER A 25 -7.65 1.64 15.66
CA SER A 25 -8.19 0.28 15.68
C SER A 25 -9.72 0.18 15.58
N GLU A 26 -10.41 1.26 15.26
CA GLU A 26 -11.85 1.20 14.99
C GLU A 26 -12.13 0.34 13.76
N LYS A 27 -13.10 -0.56 13.89
CA LYS A 27 -13.53 -1.44 12.81
C LYS A 27 -14.29 -0.66 11.74
N ILE A 28 -13.85 -0.78 10.51
CA ILE A 28 -14.50 -0.20 9.34
C ILE A 28 -15.08 -1.36 8.52
N THR A 29 -16.38 -1.34 8.30
CA THR A 29 -17.03 -2.32 7.42
C THR A 29 -17.38 -1.67 6.11
N ILE A 30 -16.83 -2.19 5.01
CA ILE A 30 -17.18 -1.76 3.65
C ILE A 30 -18.14 -2.80 3.09
N THR A 31 -19.35 -2.36 2.78
CA THR A 31 -20.38 -3.22 2.17
C THR A 31 -20.64 -2.74 0.75
N SER A 32 -20.49 -3.61 -0.23
CA SER A 32 -20.91 -3.35 -1.60
C SER A 32 -22.19 -4.12 -1.89
N ALA A 33 -23.11 -3.48 -2.60
CA ALA A 33 -24.35 -4.10 -3.05
C ALA A 33 -24.53 -3.85 -4.56
N LYS A 34 -24.86 -4.91 -5.31
CA LYS A 34 -25.20 -4.84 -6.72
C LYS A 34 -26.20 -5.94 -7.05
N ASP A 35 -27.28 -5.60 -7.75
CA ASP A 35 -28.29 -6.55 -8.24
C ASP A 35 -28.84 -7.48 -7.14
N GLY A 36 -29.04 -6.96 -5.93
CA GLY A 36 -29.54 -7.72 -4.78
C GLY A 36 -28.48 -8.57 -4.06
N ALA A 37 -27.27 -8.67 -4.56
CA ALA A 37 -26.15 -9.33 -3.88
C ALA A 37 -25.37 -8.33 -3.03
N THR A 38 -24.98 -8.75 -1.82
CA THR A 38 -24.20 -7.94 -0.89
C THR A 38 -22.90 -8.65 -0.56
N LYS A 39 -21.81 -7.91 -0.54
CA LYS A 39 -20.48 -8.36 -0.08
C LYS A 39 -19.95 -7.35 0.92
N SER A 40 -19.39 -7.81 2.03
CA SER A 40 -18.77 -6.96 3.04
C SER A 40 -17.34 -7.38 3.31
N ILE A 41 -16.48 -6.40 3.54
CA ILE A 41 -15.15 -6.60 4.11
C ILE A 41 -15.03 -5.75 5.37
N GLU A 42 -14.24 -6.23 6.31
CA GLU A 42 -13.93 -5.51 7.53
C GLU A 42 -12.47 -5.07 7.49
N LEU A 43 -12.25 -3.81 7.80
CA LEU A 43 -10.95 -3.19 7.91
C LEU A 43 -10.84 -2.58 9.31
N PHE A 44 -9.63 -2.38 9.77
CA PHE A 44 -9.39 -1.65 11.02
C PHE A 44 -8.68 -0.35 10.69
N ALA A 45 -9.13 0.72 11.32
CA ALA A 45 -8.49 2.01 11.19
C ALA A 45 -7.02 1.92 11.68
N PRO A 46 -6.08 2.57 10.98
CA PRO A 46 -4.69 2.62 11.42
C PRO A 46 -4.56 3.12 12.86
N SER A 47 -3.60 2.60 13.60
CA SER A 47 -3.39 2.95 15.01
C SER A 47 -2.84 4.36 15.24
N GLU A 48 -2.28 4.98 14.22
CA GLU A 48 -1.81 6.37 14.24
C GLU A 48 -2.36 7.11 13.02
N VAL A 49 -3.36 7.94 13.24
CA VAL A 49 -3.89 8.82 12.21
C VAL A 49 -3.48 10.24 12.51
N ILE A 50 -2.57 10.75 11.71
CA ILE A 50 -2.08 12.13 11.81
C ILE A 50 -2.91 13.05 10.90
N ALA A 51 -3.67 12.48 9.98
CA ALA A 51 -4.51 13.22 9.05
C ALA A 51 -5.99 13.13 9.42
N PRO A 52 -6.78 14.18 9.17
CA PRO A 52 -8.22 14.17 9.42
C PRO A 52 -9.01 13.20 8.54
N THR A 53 -8.43 12.69 7.47
CA THR A 53 -9.08 11.74 6.57
C THR A 53 -8.08 10.70 6.06
N CYS A 54 -8.52 9.44 6.03
CA CYS A 54 -7.85 8.37 5.31
C CYS A 54 -8.75 7.93 4.16
N VAL A 55 -8.22 7.91 2.96
CA VAL A 55 -8.93 7.41 1.79
C VAL A 55 -8.25 6.14 1.33
N ILE A 56 -9.01 5.05 1.30
CA ILE A 56 -8.57 3.79 0.72
C ILE A 56 -9.35 3.60 -0.58
N GLN A 57 -8.64 3.61 -1.68
CA GLN A 57 -9.21 3.45 -3.01
C GLN A 57 -8.92 2.05 -3.53
N PHE A 58 -9.96 1.35 -3.96
CA PHE A 58 -9.85 0.05 -4.60
C PHE A 58 -10.21 0.18 -6.08
N SER A 59 -9.35 -0.33 -6.96
CA SER A 59 -9.66 -0.51 -8.37
C SER A 59 -9.88 -1.99 -8.66
N GLY A 60 -10.90 -2.29 -9.46
CA GLY A 60 -11.21 -3.66 -9.84
C GLY A 60 -12.70 -3.96 -9.92
N ASN A 61 -13.05 -5.20 -10.19
CA ASN A 61 -14.43 -5.62 -10.33
C ASN A 61 -15.06 -5.94 -8.97
N LEU A 62 -16.00 -5.12 -8.53
CA LEU A 62 -16.71 -5.28 -7.26
C LEU A 62 -17.56 -6.56 -7.17
N THR A 63 -17.97 -7.15 -8.28
CA THR A 63 -18.74 -8.41 -8.25
C THR A 63 -17.89 -9.57 -7.71
N ASN A 64 -16.59 -9.48 -7.81
CA ASN A 64 -15.63 -10.46 -7.31
C ASN A 64 -14.84 -9.99 -6.11
N PHE A 65 -15.22 -8.85 -5.54
CA PHE A 65 -14.60 -8.31 -4.34
C PHE A 65 -14.92 -9.20 -3.11
N PRO A 66 -13.96 -9.56 -2.24
CA PRO A 66 -12.55 -9.22 -2.23
C PRO A 66 -11.65 -10.16 -3.06
N ALA A 67 -12.19 -11.07 -3.84
CA ALA A 67 -11.42 -12.07 -4.59
C ALA A 67 -10.57 -11.44 -5.71
N ASN A 68 -11.03 -10.32 -6.28
CA ASN A 68 -10.40 -9.61 -7.39
C ASN A 68 -10.01 -8.18 -7.02
N ILE A 69 -9.39 -7.97 -5.87
CA ILE A 69 -8.75 -6.70 -5.57
C ILE A 69 -7.58 -6.53 -6.55
N ALA A 70 -7.67 -5.59 -7.50
CA ALA A 70 -6.61 -5.34 -8.45
C ALA A 70 -5.52 -4.48 -7.82
N THR A 71 -5.80 -3.21 -7.57
CA THR A 71 -4.87 -2.27 -6.95
C THR A 71 -5.50 -1.61 -5.74
N VAL A 72 -4.74 -1.52 -4.66
CA VAL A 72 -5.09 -0.74 -3.48
C VAL A 72 -4.28 0.55 -3.50
N THR A 73 -4.96 1.69 -3.43
CA THR A 73 -4.32 2.99 -3.28
C THR A 73 -4.55 3.51 -1.87
N ILE A 74 -3.47 3.81 -1.17
CA ILE A 74 -3.49 4.45 0.14
C ILE A 74 -3.30 5.94 -0.09
N SER A 75 -4.31 6.74 0.19
CA SER A 75 -4.27 8.19 0.03
C SER A 75 -4.95 8.91 1.21
N GLY A 76 -4.73 10.22 1.34
CA GLY A 76 -5.28 11.00 2.45
C GLY A 76 -4.53 10.83 3.78
N ILE A 77 -3.49 10.01 3.84
CA ILE A 77 -2.63 9.90 5.02
C ILE A 77 -1.47 10.88 4.89
N THR A 78 -1.21 11.63 5.95
CA THR A 78 -0.07 12.55 6.04
C THR A 78 0.87 12.09 7.16
N GLY A 79 2.17 12.04 6.88
CA GLY A 79 3.17 11.63 7.87
C GLY A 79 3.42 10.12 7.88
N LYS A 80 3.43 9.51 9.06
CA LYS A 80 3.73 8.07 9.24
C LYS A 80 2.48 7.22 9.07
N ILE A 81 2.57 6.15 8.29
CA ILE A 81 1.65 5.01 8.40
C ILE A 81 2.14 4.14 9.57
N ALA A 82 1.24 3.80 10.47
CA ALA A 82 1.58 3.03 11.67
C ALA A 82 2.04 1.60 11.33
N ASP A 83 2.79 1.02 12.25
CA ASP A 83 3.30 -0.33 12.12
C ASP A 83 2.14 -1.33 11.97
N TYR A 84 2.29 -2.35 11.13
CA TYR A 84 1.32 -3.41 10.88
C TYR A 84 -0.06 -2.98 10.34
N SER A 85 -0.29 -1.69 10.00
CA SER A 85 -1.63 -1.18 9.63
C SER A 85 -2.29 -1.92 8.45
N PHE A 86 -1.51 -2.35 7.48
CA PHE A 86 -1.97 -3.07 6.29
C PHE A 86 -1.28 -4.42 6.12
N TYR A 87 -0.83 -5.01 7.23
CA TYR A 87 -0.18 -6.31 7.22
C TYR A 87 -1.17 -7.41 6.79
N ALA A 88 -0.79 -8.19 5.79
CA ALA A 88 -1.63 -9.27 5.27
C ALA A 88 -1.43 -10.56 6.08
N HIS A 89 -1.99 -10.62 7.28
CA HIS A 89 -1.97 -11.81 8.12
C HIS A 89 -3.27 -12.64 8.02
N ASN A 90 -3.34 -13.74 8.74
CA ASN A 90 -4.45 -14.69 8.64
C ASN A 90 -5.82 -14.09 8.96
N ASP A 91 -5.88 -13.08 9.83
CA ASP A 91 -7.13 -12.41 10.21
C ASP A 91 -7.55 -11.31 9.22
N LEU A 92 -6.61 -10.84 8.39
CA LEU A 92 -6.83 -9.81 7.35
C LEU A 92 -6.30 -10.28 5.99
N PRO A 93 -6.78 -11.42 5.47
CA PRO A 93 -6.21 -12.02 4.25
C PRO A 93 -6.49 -11.25 2.96
N MET A 94 -7.34 -10.19 3.03
CA MET A 94 -7.70 -9.41 1.84
C MET A 94 -6.48 -8.71 1.22
N TRP A 95 -5.55 -8.20 2.03
CA TRP A 95 -4.34 -7.55 1.52
C TRP A 95 -3.46 -8.51 0.71
N ALA A 96 -3.44 -9.79 1.09
CA ALA A 96 -2.73 -10.83 0.34
C ALA A 96 -3.32 -11.09 -1.05
N LYS A 97 -4.51 -10.59 -1.35
CA LYS A 97 -5.19 -10.78 -2.66
C LYS A 97 -4.97 -9.61 -3.61
N ALA A 98 -4.53 -8.46 -3.11
CA ALA A 98 -4.26 -7.29 -3.94
C ALA A 98 -3.11 -7.56 -4.91
N THR A 99 -3.32 -7.25 -6.20
CA THR A 99 -2.31 -7.43 -7.24
C THR A 99 -1.45 -6.20 -7.47
N GLY A 100 -1.81 -5.07 -6.87
CA GLY A 100 -1.04 -3.83 -6.89
C GLY A 100 -1.22 -3.01 -5.63
N LEU A 101 -0.23 -2.17 -5.34
CA LEU A 101 -0.23 -1.24 -4.22
C LEU A 101 0.30 0.11 -4.67
N VAL A 102 -0.42 1.17 -4.33
CA VAL A 102 0.04 2.55 -4.49
C VAL A 102 0.03 3.23 -3.12
N VAL A 103 1.20 3.59 -2.63
CA VAL A 103 1.35 4.48 -1.46
C VAL A 103 1.36 5.91 -1.96
N GLY A 104 0.31 6.67 -1.63
CA GLY A 104 0.06 8.01 -2.14
C GLY A 104 0.91 9.11 -1.49
N SER A 105 0.81 10.29 -2.07
CA SER A 105 1.47 11.49 -1.57
C SER A 105 0.97 11.90 -0.19
N GLY A 106 1.86 12.51 0.61
CA GLY A 106 1.59 12.86 2.00
C GLY A 106 2.24 11.89 2.99
N VAL A 107 2.36 10.61 2.62
CA VAL A 107 3.09 9.63 3.44
C VAL A 107 4.58 9.96 3.42
N THR A 108 5.18 10.12 4.60
CA THR A 108 6.62 10.35 4.76
C THR A 108 7.36 9.14 5.33
N THR A 109 6.68 8.33 6.14
CA THR A 109 7.25 7.14 6.75
C THR A 109 6.29 5.97 6.62
N ILE A 110 6.81 4.86 6.14
CA ILE A 110 6.11 3.57 6.15
C ILE A 110 6.56 2.82 7.40
N GLY A 111 5.62 2.48 8.26
CA GLY A 111 5.87 1.78 9.52
C GLY A 111 6.39 0.37 9.33
N ALA A 112 6.82 -0.24 10.42
CA ALA A 112 7.33 -1.61 10.40
C ALA A 112 6.24 -2.60 9.97
N TYR A 113 6.59 -3.52 9.08
CA TYR A 113 5.71 -4.58 8.55
C TYR A 113 4.37 -4.09 8.00
N THR A 114 4.25 -2.80 7.67
CA THR A 114 2.98 -2.18 7.23
C THR A 114 2.36 -2.91 6.04
N PHE A 115 3.15 -3.20 5.02
CA PHE A 115 2.70 -3.89 3.80
C PHE A 115 3.35 -5.27 3.64
N ALA A 116 3.69 -5.92 4.74
CA ALA A 116 4.25 -7.26 4.69
C ALA A 116 3.19 -8.30 4.26
N LYS A 117 3.65 -9.35 3.59
CA LYS A 117 2.84 -10.47 3.07
C LYS A 117 1.83 -10.10 1.98
N TRP A 118 2.08 -9.07 1.23
CA TRP A 118 1.30 -8.77 0.02
C TRP A 118 1.72 -9.70 -1.12
N ILE A 119 1.51 -10.99 -0.93
CA ILE A 119 2.06 -12.10 -1.72
C ILE A 119 1.57 -12.19 -3.17
N LYS A 120 0.59 -11.36 -3.57
CA LYS A 120 0.10 -11.28 -4.96
C LYS A 120 0.35 -9.93 -5.61
N ALA A 121 0.94 -8.99 -4.88
CA ALA A 121 1.23 -7.66 -5.40
C ALA A 121 2.37 -7.72 -6.43
N LYS A 122 2.02 -7.57 -7.69
CA LYS A 122 2.96 -7.54 -8.82
C LYS A 122 3.58 -6.16 -9.03
N ASN A 123 2.82 -5.11 -8.73
CA ASN A 123 3.24 -3.73 -8.89
C ASN A 123 3.10 -2.98 -7.56
N ILE A 124 4.17 -2.35 -7.12
CA ILE A 124 4.20 -1.51 -5.93
C ILE A 124 4.70 -0.13 -6.33
N THR A 125 3.95 0.92 -5.98
CA THR A 125 4.36 2.31 -6.20
C THR A 125 4.46 3.04 -4.86
N ILE A 126 5.60 3.67 -4.63
CA ILE A 126 5.91 4.45 -3.43
C ILE A 126 6.03 5.92 -3.83
N ALA A 127 5.25 6.79 -3.17
CA ALA A 127 5.21 8.22 -3.48
C ALA A 127 6.57 8.91 -3.23
N SER A 128 6.74 10.04 -3.90
CA SER A 128 7.95 10.88 -3.80
C SER A 128 8.17 11.50 -2.41
N THR A 129 7.14 11.57 -1.60
CA THR A 129 7.17 12.12 -0.24
C THR A 129 7.76 11.17 0.79
N VAL A 130 7.89 9.87 0.48
CA VAL A 130 8.40 8.87 1.41
C VAL A 130 9.91 9.06 1.60
N THR A 131 10.32 9.25 2.84
CA THR A 131 11.72 9.44 3.25
C THR A 131 12.27 8.28 4.06
N SER A 132 11.40 7.45 4.63
CA SER A 132 11.79 6.31 5.46
C SER A 132 10.83 5.15 5.31
N ILE A 133 11.39 3.94 5.29
CA ILE A 133 10.64 2.67 5.31
C ILE A 133 11.24 1.84 6.42
N LEU A 134 10.45 1.54 7.44
CA LEU A 134 10.92 0.82 8.61
C LEU A 134 11.02 -0.70 8.33
N GLU A 135 11.47 -1.44 9.33
CA GLU A 135 11.72 -2.88 9.26
C GLU A 135 10.57 -3.64 8.58
N GLY A 136 10.92 -4.52 7.64
CA GLY A 136 9.96 -5.40 6.96
C GLY A 136 8.83 -4.70 6.21
N GLY A 137 8.91 -3.38 5.96
CA GLY A 137 7.79 -2.58 5.46
C GLY A 137 7.09 -3.14 4.21
N PHE A 138 7.80 -3.85 3.34
CA PHE A 138 7.32 -4.56 2.16
C PHE A 138 7.84 -6.01 2.10
N SER A 139 8.11 -6.61 3.24
CA SER A 139 8.63 -7.98 3.27
C SER A 139 7.62 -8.99 2.70
N GLU A 140 8.14 -10.08 2.16
CA GLU A 140 7.37 -11.19 1.58
C GLU A 140 6.52 -10.80 0.34
N ALA A 141 6.96 -9.84 -0.45
CA ALA A 141 6.38 -9.51 -1.75
C ALA A 141 6.93 -10.44 -2.87
N TYR A 142 6.72 -11.74 -2.71
CA TYR A 142 7.36 -12.82 -3.50
C TYR A 142 7.07 -12.82 -5.00
N VAL A 143 6.04 -12.12 -5.46
CA VAL A 143 5.66 -12.07 -6.88
C VAL A 143 5.78 -10.66 -7.47
N CYS A 144 6.41 -9.74 -6.77
CA CYS A 144 6.59 -8.38 -7.24
C CYS A 144 7.43 -8.35 -8.52
N GLU A 145 6.84 -7.88 -9.60
CA GLU A 145 7.48 -7.73 -10.90
C GLU A 145 8.10 -6.34 -11.05
N LYS A 146 7.44 -5.33 -10.48
CA LYS A 146 7.89 -3.94 -10.55
C LYS A 146 7.63 -3.17 -9.26
N LEU A 147 8.67 -2.59 -8.71
CA LEU A 147 8.63 -1.64 -7.60
C LEU A 147 9.05 -0.28 -8.11
N THR A 148 8.17 0.71 -8.02
CA THR A 148 8.46 2.09 -8.43
C THR A 148 8.58 2.97 -7.19
N CYS A 149 9.73 3.57 -6.97
CA CYS A 149 9.93 4.56 -5.91
C CYS A 149 10.13 5.94 -6.54
N LEU A 150 9.19 6.84 -6.33
CA LEU A 150 9.18 8.17 -6.96
C LEU A 150 10.03 9.20 -6.21
N ALA A 151 10.60 8.85 -5.07
CA ALA A 151 11.43 9.75 -4.28
C ALA A 151 12.74 10.08 -5.03
N THR A 152 13.09 11.35 -5.15
CA THR A 152 14.35 11.78 -5.76
C THR A 152 15.55 11.55 -4.84
N THR A 153 15.32 11.56 -3.52
CA THR A 153 16.31 11.14 -2.52
C THR A 153 15.92 9.74 -2.04
N PRO A 154 16.83 8.76 -2.12
CA PRO A 154 16.51 7.39 -1.69
C PRO A 154 16.04 7.36 -0.23
N PRO A 155 14.85 6.80 0.07
CA PRO A 155 14.39 6.61 1.45
C PRO A 155 15.40 5.82 2.28
N THR A 156 15.47 6.11 3.57
CA THR A 156 16.19 5.26 4.50
C THR A 156 15.42 3.96 4.70
N LEU A 157 16.13 2.82 4.62
CA LEU A 157 15.55 1.50 4.82
C LEU A 157 15.90 0.93 6.20
N GLY A 158 14.91 0.42 6.90
CA GLY A 158 15.06 -0.47 8.03
C GLY A 158 15.66 -1.83 7.64
N ASP A 159 15.63 -2.80 8.54
CA ASP A 159 16.04 -4.16 8.23
C ASP A 159 14.96 -4.89 7.44
N GLU A 160 15.35 -5.80 6.57
CA GLU A 160 14.46 -6.72 5.84
C GLU A 160 13.30 -6.05 5.07
N VAL A 161 13.41 -4.75 4.74
CA VAL A 161 12.32 -4.00 4.07
C VAL A 161 11.78 -4.73 2.85
N PHE A 162 12.66 -5.29 2.03
CA PHE A 162 12.33 -6.01 0.81
C PHE A 162 12.71 -7.50 0.90
N TYR A 163 12.66 -8.09 2.10
CA TYR A 163 12.86 -9.53 2.24
C TYR A 163 11.88 -10.30 1.35
N GLY A 164 12.38 -11.24 0.56
CA GLY A 164 11.58 -12.03 -0.37
C GLY A 164 11.24 -11.34 -1.70
N LEU A 165 11.75 -10.13 -1.96
CA LEU A 165 11.60 -9.50 -3.27
C LEU A 165 12.34 -10.34 -4.34
N PRO A 166 11.68 -10.70 -5.47
CA PRO A 166 12.31 -11.52 -6.50
C PRO A 166 13.54 -10.83 -7.13
N ALA A 167 14.57 -11.63 -7.44
CA ALA A 167 15.76 -11.12 -8.14
C ALA A 167 15.44 -10.54 -9.54
N GLY A 168 14.32 -10.93 -10.14
CA GLY A 168 13.83 -10.39 -11.41
C GLY A 168 12.93 -9.16 -11.28
N CYS A 169 12.65 -8.68 -10.06
CA CYS A 169 11.84 -7.50 -9.87
C CYS A 169 12.56 -6.24 -10.40
N GLU A 170 11.91 -5.48 -11.28
CA GLU A 170 12.42 -4.18 -11.70
C GLU A 170 12.19 -3.14 -10.61
N ILE A 171 13.25 -2.44 -10.20
CA ILE A 171 13.15 -1.31 -9.28
C ILE A 171 13.32 -0.02 -10.09
N LYS A 172 12.22 0.70 -10.28
CA LYS A 172 12.16 1.94 -11.05
C LYS A 172 12.29 3.16 -10.13
N VAL A 173 13.22 4.04 -10.44
CA VAL A 173 13.48 5.26 -9.69
C VAL A 173 13.67 6.44 -10.64
N PRO A 174 13.55 7.71 -10.19
CA PRO A 174 13.81 8.86 -11.04
C PRO A 174 15.19 8.80 -11.70
N ALA A 175 15.27 9.07 -13.00
CA ALA A 175 16.50 8.89 -13.80
C ALA A 175 17.72 9.57 -13.18
N ALA A 176 17.57 10.79 -12.67
CA ALA A 176 18.65 11.55 -12.03
C ALA A 176 19.11 10.92 -10.70
N SER A 177 18.33 10.01 -10.11
CA SER A 177 18.57 9.43 -8.79
C SER A 177 19.16 8.02 -8.83
N VAL A 178 19.24 7.39 -10.00
CA VAL A 178 19.68 5.98 -10.16
C VAL A 178 20.99 5.71 -9.40
N ASN A 179 22.00 6.55 -9.59
CA ASN A 179 23.30 6.36 -8.93
C ASN A 179 23.22 6.53 -7.41
N ALA A 180 22.39 7.48 -6.95
CA ALA A 180 22.19 7.69 -5.51
C ALA A 180 21.52 6.48 -4.86
N TYR A 181 20.52 5.88 -5.51
CA TYR A 181 19.89 4.64 -5.04
C TYR A 181 20.87 3.48 -5.00
N LYS A 182 21.64 3.26 -6.09
CA LYS A 182 22.64 2.17 -6.14
C LYS A 182 23.73 2.29 -5.09
N ALA A 183 24.07 3.50 -4.67
CA ALA A 183 25.08 3.76 -3.65
C ALA A 183 24.55 3.78 -2.22
N LYS A 184 23.23 3.96 -2.03
CA LYS A 184 22.63 4.07 -0.69
C LYS A 184 22.62 2.73 0.04
N ALA A 185 22.98 2.74 1.32
CA ALA A 185 22.94 1.55 2.17
C ALA A 185 21.61 0.82 2.10
N LYS A 186 21.66 -0.50 2.06
CA LYS A 186 20.54 -1.44 1.89
C LYS A 186 19.87 -1.41 0.48
N TRP A 187 19.76 -0.25 -0.17
CA TRP A 187 19.37 -0.17 -1.59
C TRP A 187 20.45 -0.79 -2.49
N SER A 188 21.71 -0.67 -2.11
CA SER A 188 22.85 -1.24 -2.86
C SER A 188 22.78 -2.76 -3.05
N TYR A 189 22.05 -3.47 -2.20
CA TYR A 189 21.80 -4.91 -2.38
C TYR A 189 20.98 -5.21 -3.66
N PHE A 190 20.23 -4.23 -4.13
CA PHE A 190 19.38 -4.31 -5.33
C PHE A 190 19.95 -3.53 -6.52
N ALA A 191 21.23 -3.16 -6.51
CA ALA A 191 21.83 -2.27 -7.50
C ALA A 191 21.64 -2.73 -8.95
N SER A 192 21.67 -4.05 -9.21
CA SER A 192 21.42 -4.63 -10.55
C SER A 192 19.97 -4.50 -11.03
N GLN A 193 19.02 -4.38 -10.12
CA GLN A 193 17.58 -4.28 -10.40
C GLN A 193 17.12 -2.81 -10.57
N ILE A 194 17.94 -1.85 -10.09
CA ILE A 194 17.60 -0.42 -10.10
C ILE A 194 17.86 0.19 -11.46
N THR A 195 16.79 0.72 -12.06
CA THR A 195 16.81 1.37 -13.38
C THR A 195 15.97 2.67 -13.37
N ALA A 196 16.14 3.49 -14.39
CA ALA A 196 15.34 4.71 -14.54
C ALA A 196 13.87 4.43 -14.88
N ILE A 197 12.99 5.36 -14.43
CA ILE A 197 11.62 5.48 -14.94
C ILE A 197 11.68 5.98 -16.34
#